data_7ed17e5fe8ae442146cf2ce7dfdf1c2a
#
_entry.id   7ed17e5fe8ae442146cf2ce7dfdf1c2a
#
_cell.length_a   1.000
_cell.length_b   1.000
_cell.length_c   1.000
_cell.angle_alpha   90.00
_cell.angle_beta   90.00
_cell.angle_gamma   90.00
#
_symmetry.space_group_name_H-M   'P 1'
#
loop_
_entity.id
_entity.type
_entity.pdbx_description
1 polymer ?
#
loop_
_entity_poly.entity_id
_entity_poly.type
_entity_poly.pdbx_seq_one_letter_code
_entity_poly.pdbx_strand_id
1 'polypeptide(L)'
;AYVPNNIAEEFFSSVYPTISSGKSSKVMIVSTPHGMNMFYKMWIDATNKNNNFVPVEVHWSEVPGRDEKWKEETIKNTSESQFATEFECEFLGSVDTLINASKIKTMPVVEPKRNGGLDVYEMPKKNNIYTMTVDVSRGLTNDYSAFCIIDCTSVPYKVVAKYRDNEIKPLIFPSIIEKIAKVYNNAFILIEINDLGQQVADNLQFELEYDNMMMVTQRGRSGQVLGGGFSGRGNQLGLRMTKGTKKIGTSNLKSL
;
A
#
# COMPACT_ATOMS: atom_id res chain seq x y z
N ALA A 1 -4.04 -24.86 -17.00
CA ALA A 1 -3.17 -23.93 -17.72
C ALA A 1 -3.32 -22.54 -17.09
N TYR A 2 -2.22 -21.93 -16.72
CA TYR A 2 -2.21 -20.58 -16.16
C TYR A 2 -2.49 -19.55 -17.26
N VAL A 3 -3.50 -18.73 -17.05
CA VAL A 3 -3.84 -17.63 -17.97
C VAL A 3 -3.31 -16.32 -17.35
N PRO A 4 -2.41 -15.60 -18.01
CA PRO A 4 -1.94 -14.31 -17.51
C PRO A 4 -3.09 -13.32 -17.30
N ASN A 5 -3.02 -12.46 -16.26
CA ASN A 5 -4.09 -11.55 -15.86
C ASN A 5 -4.61 -10.66 -17.00
N ASN A 6 -3.70 -10.07 -17.77
CA ASN A 6 -4.06 -9.22 -18.92
C ASN A 6 -4.89 -9.96 -19.97
N ILE A 7 -4.57 -11.24 -20.22
CA ILE A 7 -5.31 -12.07 -21.18
C ILE A 7 -6.64 -12.56 -20.55
N ALA A 8 -6.66 -12.86 -19.25
CA ALA A 8 -7.86 -13.34 -18.57
C ALA A 8 -8.97 -12.27 -18.55
N GLU A 9 -8.64 -11.01 -18.29
CA GLU A 9 -9.59 -9.90 -18.30
C GLU A 9 -10.15 -9.64 -19.71
N GLU A 10 -9.28 -9.61 -20.71
CA GLU A 10 -9.67 -9.40 -22.10
C GLU A 10 -10.54 -10.57 -22.62
N PHE A 11 -10.12 -11.81 -22.35
CA PHE A 11 -10.88 -13.00 -22.71
C PHE A 11 -12.27 -13.00 -22.06
N PHE A 12 -12.34 -12.74 -20.74
CA PHE A 12 -13.62 -12.76 -20.04
C PHE A 12 -14.55 -11.66 -20.53
N SER A 13 -14.06 -10.43 -20.74
CA SER A 13 -14.86 -9.33 -21.25
C SER A 13 -15.38 -9.57 -22.68
N SER A 14 -14.63 -10.31 -23.49
CA SER A 14 -15.02 -10.65 -24.86
C SER A 14 -16.01 -11.81 -24.93
N VAL A 15 -15.82 -12.84 -24.11
CA VAL A 15 -16.57 -14.12 -24.19
C VAL A 15 -17.83 -14.11 -23.32
N TYR A 16 -17.79 -13.47 -22.16
CA TYR A 16 -18.91 -13.48 -21.21
C TYR A 16 -20.21 -12.89 -21.79
N PRO A 17 -20.23 -11.77 -22.55
CA PRO A 17 -21.45 -11.24 -23.13
C PRO A 17 -22.12 -12.24 -24.10
N THR A 18 -21.31 -12.99 -24.87
CA THR A 18 -21.80 -14.00 -25.80
C THR A 18 -22.45 -15.18 -25.07
N ILE A 19 -21.82 -15.65 -24.01
CA ILE A 19 -22.34 -16.77 -23.20
C ILE A 19 -23.58 -16.35 -22.41
N SER A 20 -23.56 -15.16 -21.82
CA SER A 20 -24.63 -14.63 -20.96
C SER A 20 -25.94 -14.37 -21.71
N SER A 21 -25.90 -14.21 -23.03
CA SER A 21 -27.10 -14.06 -23.85
C SER A 21 -27.93 -15.34 -24.03
N GLY A 22 -27.35 -16.49 -23.72
CA GLY A 22 -28.04 -17.79 -23.81
C GLY A 22 -28.91 -18.09 -22.59
N LYS A 23 -30.17 -18.50 -22.79
CA LYS A 23 -31.11 -18.80 -21.69
C LYS A 23 -30.73 -20.01 -20.81
N SER A 24 -29.89 -20.91 -21.31
CA SER A 24 -29.47 -22.16 -20.64
C SER A 24 -27.95 -22.24 -20.41
N SER A 25 -27.23 -21.18 -20.72
CA SER A 25 -25.77 -21.14 -20.60
C SER A 25 -25.35 -21.17 -19.13
N LYS A 26 -24.30 -21.93 -18.83
CA LYS A 26 -23.65 -21.98 -17.52
C LYS A 26 -22.18 -21.65 -17.69
N VAL A 27 -21.64 -20.84 -16.80
CA VAL A 27 -20.21 -20.52 -16.75
C VAL A 27 -19.64 -21.11 -15.48
N MET A 28 -18.62 -21.93 -15.63
CA MET A 28 -17.85 -22.49 -14.51
C MET A 28 -16.39 -22.04 -14.67
N ILE A 29 -15.86 -21.41 -13.63
CA ILE A 29 -14.46 -20.97 -13.58
C ILE A 29 -13.79 -21.72 -12.45
N VAL A 30 -12.71 -22.42 -12.75
CA VAL A 30 -11.93 -23.19 -11.77
C VAL A 30 -10.51 -22.68 -11.79
N SER A 31 -9.98 -22.37 -10.61
CA SER A 31 -8.61 -21.93 -10.43
C SER A 31 -8.13 -22.22 -9.03
N THR A 32 -6.82 -22.33 -8.84
CA THR A 32 -6.19 -22.15 -7.53
C THR A 32 -5.94 -20.68 -7.28
N PRO A 33 -5.96 -20.20 -6.03
CA PRO A 33 -5.63 -18.82 -5.69
C PRO A 33 -4.22 -18.44 -6.16
N HIS A 34 -4.08 -17.38 -6.91
CA HIS A 34 -2.77 -16.90 -7.37
C HIS A 34 -2.72 -15.36 -7.32
N GLY A 35 -2.54 -14.83 -6.11
CA GLY A 35 -2.53 -13.41 -5.88
C GLY A 35 -3.90 -12.72 -6.06
N MET A 36 -3.92 -11.41 -6.00
CA MET A 36 -5.14 -10.59 -6.10
C MET A 36 -5.48 -10.29 -7.57
N ASN A 37 -5.69 -11.33 -8.36
CA ASN A 37 -5.98 -11.25 -9.78
C ASN A 37 -7.49 -11.13 -10.06
N MET A 38 -7.90 -11.23 -11.33
CA MET A 38 -9.31 -11.23 -11.75
C MET A 38 -10.13 -12.30 -11.03
N PHE A 39 -9.59 -13.53 -10.86
CA PHE A 39 -10.28 -14.59 -10.15
C PHE A 39 -10.54 -14.24 -8.69
N TYR A 40 -9.56 -13.63 -8.01
CA TYR A 40 -9.73 -13.10 -6.64
C TYR A 40 -10.86 -12.08 -6.56
N LYS A 41 -10.90 -11.10 -7.48
CA LYS A 41 -11.96 -10.09 -7.53
C LYS A 41 -13.34 -10.75 -7.71
N MET A 42 -13.45 -11.68 -8.66
CA MET A 42 -14.70 -12.42 -8.90
C MET A 42 -15.11 -13.24 -7.67
N TRP A 43 -14.15 -13.85 -6.97
CA TRP A 43 -14.37 -14.62 -5.75
C TRP A 43 -14.90 -13.75 -4.62
N ILE A 44 -14.25 -12.62 -4.34
CA ILE A 44 -14.69 -11.66 -3.31
C ILE A 44 -16.07 -11.09 -3.64
N ASP A 45 -16.32 -10.72 -4.88
CA ASP A 45 -17.64 -10.24 -5.32
C ASP A 45 -18.72 -11.30 -5.17
N ALA A 46 -18.41 -12.58 -5.43
CA ALA A 46 -19.33 -13.70 -5.23
C ALA A 46 -19.61 -13.94 -3.74
N THR A 47 -18.57 -13.91 -2.91
CA THR A 47 -18.69 -14.09 -1.45
C THR A 47 -19.53 -12.98 -0.82
N ASN A 48 -19.36 -11.73 -1.30
CA ASN A 48 -20.12 -10.57 -0.87
C ASN A 48 -21.49 -10.41 -1.57
N LYS A 49 -21.87 -11.36 -2.44
CA LYS A 49 -23.12 -11.32 -3.22
C LYS A 49 -23.23 -10.12 -4.17
N ASN A 50 -22.12 -9.59 -4.62
CA ASN A 50 -22.04 -8.50 -5.59
C ASN A 50 -22.15 -8.98 -7.05
N ASN A 51 -22.06 -10.30 -7.28
CA ASN A 51 -22.29 -10.94 -8.57
C ASN A 51 -23.15 -12.22 -8.40
N ASN A 52 -23.51 -12.85 -9.50
CA ASN A 52 -24.38 -14.05 -9.50
C ASN A 52 -23.61 -15.38 -9.48
N PHE A 53 -22.30 -15.37 -9.33
CA PHE A 53 -21.52 -16.59 -9.20
C PHE A 53 -21.71 -17.19 -7.81
N VAL A 54 -21.72 -18.53 -7.76
CA VAL A 54 -21.75 -19.29 -6.51
C VAL A 54 -20.32 -19.71 -6.20
N PRO A 55 -19.69 -19.19 -5.13
CA PRO A 55 -18.35 -19.60 -4.76
C PRO A 55 -18.38 -21.02 -4.17
N VAL A 56 -17.47 -21.87 -4.66
CA VAL A 56 -17.27 -23.23 -4.14
C VAL A 56 -15.79 -23.38 -3.86
N GLU A 57 -15.45 -23.67 -2.63
CA GLU A 57 -14.08 -23.95 -2.17
C GLU A 57 -13.97 -25.43 -1.82
N VAL A 58 -12.86 -26.05 -2.16
CA VAL A 58 -12.53 -27.43 -1.79
C VAL A 58 -11.18 -27.42 -1.11
N HIS A 59 -11.21 -27.43 0.21
CA HIS A 59 -10.02 -27.49 1.05
C HIS A 59 -9.42 -28.91 1.01
N TRP A 60 -8.09 -29.02 1.15
CA TRP A 60 -7.41 -30.31 1.08
C TRP A 60 -7.96 -31.36 2.04
N SER A 61 -8.38 -30.95 3.25
CA SER A 61 -8.93 -31.85 4.27
C SER A 61 -10.29 -32.48 3.91
N GLU A 62 -10.98 -31.90 2.92
CA GLU A 62 -12.24 -32.43 2.41
C GLU A 62 -12.04 -33.55 1.36
N VAL A 63 -10.80 -33.72 0.90
CA VAL A 63 -10.47 -34.69 -0.14
C VAL A 63 -10.13 -36.02 0.51
N PRO A 64 -10.87 -37.12 0.20
CA PRO A 64 -10.60 -38.42 0.78
C PRO A 64 -9.15 -38.88 0.56
N GLY A 65 -8.54 -39.44 1.60
CA GLY A 65 -7.17 -39.94 1.57
C GLY A 65 -6.08 -38.89 1.81
N ARG A 66 -6.44 -37.64 2.11
CA ARG A 66 -5.50 -36.62 2.52
C ARG A 66 -5.60 -36.41 4.02
N ASP A 67 -4.51 -36.70 4.73
CA ASP A 67 -4.36 -36.55 6.18
C ASP A 67 -3.18 -35.60 6.53
N GLU A 68 -2.91 -35.38 7.81
CA GLU A 68 -1.81 -34.53 8.25
C GLU A 68 -0.45 -35.06 7.78
N LYS A 69 -0.27 -36.34 7.68
CA LYS A 69 0.96 -36.93 7.15
C LYS A 69 1.17 -36.59 5.68
N TRP A 70 0.10 -36.68 4.89
CA TRP A 70 0.11 -36.26 3.49
C TRP A 70 0.43 -34.78 3.37
N LYS A 71 -0.12 -33.92 4.27
CA LYS A 71 0.19 -32.47 4.33
C LYS A 71 1.66 -32.25 4.58
N GLU A 72 2.23 -32.85 5.62
CA GLU A 72 3.65 -32.71 5.95
C GLU A 72 4.57 -33.14 4.81
N GLU A 73 4.28 -34.26 4.18
CA GLU A 73 5.04 -34.78 3.04
C GLU A 73 4.95 -33.83 1.83
N THR A 74 3.76 -33.29 1.56
CA THR A 74 3.54 -32.34 0.46
C THR A 74 4.29 -31.03 0.70
N ILE A 75 4.27 -30.48 1.92
CA ILE A 75 5.02 -29.28 2.29
C ILE A 75 6.53 -29.50 2.14
N LYS A 76 7.05 -30.66 2.58
CA LYS A 76 8.47 -31.01 2.41
C LYS A 76 8.90 -31.07 0.95
N ASN A 77 8.01 -31.51 0.06
CA ASN A 77 8.30 -31.64 -1.37
C ASN A 77 8.05 -30.36 -2.17
N THR A 78 7.36 -29.37 -1.58
CA THR A 78 7.03 -28.09 -2.20
C THR A 78 7.48 -26.92 -1.34
N SER A 79 6.55 -26.22 -0.72
CA SER A 79 6.78 -25.18 0.30
C SER A 79 5.46 -24.91 1.02
N GLU A 80 5.54 -24.34 2.24
CA GLU A 80 4.35 -23.86 2.97
C GLU A 80 3.51 -22.89 2.13
N SER A 81 4.17 -21.95 1.44
CA SER A 81 3.48 -20.96 0.59
C SER A 81 2.76 -21.63 -0.59
N GLN A 82 3.37 -22.62 -1.22
CA GLN A 82 2.75 -23.33 -2.31
C GLN A 82 1.60 -24.20 -1.80
N PHE A 83 1.77 -24.85 -0.65
CA PHE A 83 0.72 -25.66 -0.03
C PHE A 83 -0.49 -24.80 0.33
N ALA A 84 -0.28 -23.65 0.95
CA ALA A 84 -1.35 -22.72 1.30
C ALA A 84 -2.16 -22.26 0.07
N THR A 85 -1.47 -21.97 -1.04
CA THR A 85 -2.13 -21.55 -2.28
C THR A 85 -2.88 -22.68 -2.97
N GLU A 86 -2.24 -23.85 -3.14
CA GLU A 86 -2.77 -24.92 -3.98
C GLU A 86 -3.77 -25.81 -3.24
N PHE A 87 -3.65 -25.93 -1.93
CA PHE A 87 -4.38 -26.92 -1.14
C PHE A 87 -5.21 -26.32 0.01
N GLU A 88 -4.77 -25.19 0.62
CA GLU A 88 -5.55 -24.47 1.63
C GLU A 88 -6.41 -23.36 1.02
N CYS A 89 -6.41 -23.23 -0.31
CA CYS A 89 -7.19 -22.24 -1.06
C CYS A 89 -6.94 -20.79 -0.63
N GLU A 90 -5.75 -20.50 -0.10
CA GLU A 90 -5.41 -19.16 0.37
C GLU A 90 -4.98 -18.24 -0.77
N PHE A 91 -5.68 -17.12 -0.93
CA PHE A 91 -5.22 -16.02 -1.78
C PHE A 91 -4.04 -15.31 -1.13
N LEU A 92 -2.87 -15.93 -1.20
CA LEU A 92 -1.64 -15.25 -0.81
C LEU A 92 -1.39 -14.13 -1.82
N GLY A 93 -1.06 -12.94 -1.32
CA GLY A 93 -0.58 -11.87 -2.20
C GLY A 93 0.59 -12.40 -3.06
N SER A 94 0.83 -11.79 -4.22
CA SER A 94 1.84 -12.30 -5.16
C SER A 94 3.15 -12.59 -4.43
N VAL A 95 3.87 -13.62 -4.86
CA VAL A 95 5.18 -14.03 -4.28
C VAL A 95 6.19 -12.88 -4.32
N ASP A 96 5.98 -11.91 -5.23
CA ASP A 96 6.82 -10.72 -5.43
C ASP A 96 6.34 -9.48 -4.66
N THR A 97 5.48 -9.62 -3.65
CA THR A 97 5.10 -8.48 -2.81
C THR A 97 6.26 -8.05 -1.90
N LEU A 98 6.36 -6.75 -1.65
CA LEU A 98 7.38 -6.18 -0.75
C LEU A 98 7.32 -6.82 0.65
N ILE A 99 6.12 -7.02 1.17
CA ILE A 99 5.85 -7.65 2.47
C ILE A 99 5.11 -8.96 2.21
N ASN A 100 5.57 -10.04 2.80
CA ASN A 100 4.92 -11.34 2.68
C ASN A 100 3.47 -11.28 3.21
N ALA A 101 2.54 -11.84 2.47
CA ALA A 101 1.12 -11.84 2.82
C ALA A 101 0.83 -12.50 4.19
N SER A 102 1.58 -13.53 4.57
CA SER A 102 1.47 -14.15 5.90
C SER A 102 1.84 -13.18 7.03
N LYS A 103 2.86 -12.33 6.83
CA LYS A 103 3.21 -11.27 7.78
C LYS A 103 2.10 -10.22 7.89
N ILE A 104 1.49 -9.84 6.76
CA ILE A 104 0.36 -8.88 6.76
C ILE A 104 -0.83 -9.43 7.54
N LYS A 105 -1.16 -10.71 7.36
CA LYS A 105 -2.25 -11.38 8.10
C LYS A 105 -2.03 -11.42 9.62
N THR A 106 -0.80 -11.54 10.06
CA THR A 106 -0.44 -11.59 11.49
C THR A 106 -0.22 -10.23 12.12
N MET A 107 -0.25 -9.15 11.34
CA MET A 107 -0.13 -7.78 11.88
C MET A 107 -1.34 -7.46 12.76
N PRO A 108 -1.12 -6.95 13.98
CA PRO A 108 -2.23 -6.54 14.83
C PRO A 108 -2.97 -5.36 14.22
N VAL A 109 -4.30 -5.45 14.18
CA VAL A 109 -5.17 -4.35 13.76
C VAL A 109 -5.45 -3.48 14.99
N VAL A 110 -5.13 -2.20 14.90
CA VAL A 110 -5.42 -1.21 15.93
C VAL A 110 -6.47 -0.24 15.39
N GLU A 111 -7.59 -0.10 16.09
CA GLU A 111 -8.62 0.84 15.70
C GLU A 111 -8.23 2.28 16.06
N PRO A 112 -8.21 3.21 15.10
CA PRO A 112 -7.87 4.60 15.34
C PRO A 112 -9.05 5.40 15.89
N LYS A 113 -8.76 6.53 16.53
CA LYS A 113 -9.73 7.60 16.69
C LYS A 113 -9.83 8.38 15.38
N ARG A 114 -11.00 8.36 14.74
CA ARG A 114 -11.23 8.98 13.43
C ARG A 114 -11.79 10.39 13.58
N ASN A 115 -11.23 11.32 12.80
CA ASN A 115 -11.73 12.68 12.68
C ASN A 115 -11.56 13.15 11.22
N GLY A 116 -12.63 13.08 10.43
CA GLY A 116 -12.57 13.32 9.00
C GLY A 116 -11.61 12.32 8.32
N GLY A 117 -10.69 12.82 7.51
CA GLY A 117 -9.64 12.01 6.86
C GLY A 117 -8.49 11.60 7.78
N LEU A 118 -8.45 12.07 9.04
CA LEU A 118 -7.37 11.80 9.99
C LEU A 118 -7.72 10.63 10.91
N ASP A 119 -6.88 9.61 10.90
CA ASP A 119 -6.87 8.46 11.81
C ASP A 119 -5.74 8.64 12.83
N VAL A 120 -6.06 8.70 14.12
CA VAL A 120 -5.09 8.83 15.22
C VAL A 120 -5.04 7.54 16.01
N TYR A 121 -3.88 6.89 16.04
CA TYR A 121 -3.61 5.67 16.81
C TYR A 121 -3.02 5.97 18.19
N GLU A 122 -2.06 6.91 18.25
CA GLU A 122 -1.49 7.41 19.51
C GLU A 122 -1.43 8.94 19.49
N MET A 123 -1.82 9.56 20.61
CA MET A 123 -1.66 11.01 20.80
C MET A 123 -0.18 11.37 20.96
N PRO A 124 0.25 12.58 20.55
CA PRO A 124 1.64 12.99 20.69
C PRO A 124 2.06 13.01 22.17
N LYS A 125 3.30 12.57 22.40
CA LYS A 125 3.94 12.60 23.73
C LYS A 125 5.00 13.69 23.75
N LYS A 126 5.09 14.41 24.85
CA LYS A 126 6.12 15.43 25.05
C LYS A 126 7.51 14.82 24.89
N ASN A 127 8.40 15.50 24.19
CA ASN A 127 9.78 15.12 23.90
C ASN A 127 9.96 13.92 22.94
N ASN A 128 8.89 13.35 22.40
CA ASN A 128 9.02 12.33 21.35
C ASN A 128 9.40 12.99 20.01
N ILE A 129 10.14 12.24 19.19
CA ILE A 129 10.59 12.63 17.86
C ILE A 129 9.67 12.02 16.84
N TYR A 130 9.08 12.84 16.00
CA TYR A 130 8.15 12.41 14.97
C TYR A 130 8.65 12.77 13.58
N THR A 131 8.39 11.89 12.62
CA THR A 131 8.56 12.15 11.20
C THR A 131 7.20 12.05 10.49
N MET A 132 7.00 12.87 9.47
CA MET A 132 5.81 12.86 8.63
C MET A 132 6.21 12.66 7.17
N THR A 133 5.69 11.63 6.54
CA THR A 133 5.85 11.41 5.09
C THR A 133 4.59 11.83 4.37
N VAL A 134 4.72 12.60 3.29
CA VAL A 134 3.60 13.22 2.56
C VAL A 134 3.65 12.85 1.10
N ASP A 135 2.50 12.41 0.59
CA ASP A 135 2.22 12.15 -0.82
C ASP A 135 1.06 13.06 -1.28
N VAL A 136 1.18 13.69 -2.44
CA VAL A 136 0.27 14.75 -2.89
C VAL A 136 -0.44 14.34 -4.17
N SER A 137 -1.76 14.32 -4.14
CA SER A 137 -2.62 14.14 -5.31
C SER A 137 -3.21 15.46 -5.81
N ARG A 138 -3.88 15.40 -6.95
CA ARG A 138 -4.56 16.56 -7.56
C ARG A 138 -5.92 16.92 -6.93
N GLY A 139 -6.44 16.09 -6.03
CA GLY A 139 -7.76 16.26 -5.44
C GLY A 139 -8.89 16.16 -6.47
N LEU A 140 -8.80 15.20 -7.41
CA LEU A 140 -9.75 14.94 -8.48
C LEU A 140 -10.49 13.59 -8.29
N THR A 141 -10.60 13.10 -7.06
CA THR A 141 -11.27 11.87 -6.63
C THR A 141 -10.58 10.54 -7.03
N ASN A 142 -9.68 10.53 -8.01
CA ASN A 142 -9.02 9.32 -8.50
C ASN A 142 -7.88 8.82 -7.59
N ASP A 143 -7.21 9.75 -6.90
CA ASP A 143 -6.04 9.48 -6.07
C ASP A 143 -6.10 10.30 -4.79
N TYR A 144 -5.40 9.86 -3.74
CA TYR A 144 -5.46 10.48 -2.42
C TYR A 144 -4.22 11.33 -2.15
N SER A 145 -4.44 12.55 -1.62
CA SER A 145 -3.42 13.22 -0.84
C SER A 145 -3.37 12.57 0.53
N ALA A 146 -2.18 12.18 0.96
CA ALA A 146 -2.01 11.41 2.19
C ALA A 146 -0.76 11.81 2.95
N PHE A 147 -0.77 11.59 4.26
CA PHE A 147 0.45 11.57 5.07
C PHE A 147 0.40 10.51 6.15
N CYS A 148 1.60 10.11 6.60
CA CYS A 148 1.79 9.17 7.68
C CYS A 148 2.74 9.78 8.72
N ILE A 149 2.38 9.72 10.01
CA ILE A 149 3.24 10.18 11.10
C ILE A 149 3.79 8.98 11.85
N ILE A 150 5.10 8.97 12.02
CA ILE A 150 5.84 7.89 12.63
C ILE A 150 6.56 8.42 13.87
N ASP A 151 6.36 7.77 15.00
CA ASP A 151 7.17 7.97 16.20
C ASP A 151 8.52 7.25 16.02
N CYS A 152 9.58 8.03 15.95
CA CYS A 152 10.96 7.56 15.75
C CYS A 152 11.81 7.65 17.02
N THR A 153 11.18 7.86 18.19
CA THR A 153 11.89 8.05 19.47
C THR A 153 12.64 6.80 19.89
N SER A 154 12.07 5.64 19.63
CA SER A 154 12.66 4.33 19.98
C SER A 154 12.26 3.26 18.97
N VAL A 155 13.06 2.20 18.88
CA VAL A 155 12.75 1.01 18.07
C VAL A 155 11.89 0.04 18.93
N PRO A 156 10.84 -0.58 18.36
CA PRO A 156 10.35 -0.43 16.99
C PRO A 156 9.64 0.92 16.73
N TYR A 157 9.84 1.47 15.54
CA TYR A 157 9.11 2.66 15.11
C TYR A 157 7.62 2.38 15.01
N LYS A 158 6.79 3.41 15.28
CA LYS A 158 5.33 3.24 15.29
C LYS A 158 4.64 4.27 14.41
N VAL A 159 3.72 3.82 13.60
CA VAL A 159 2.77 4.71 12.93
C VAL A 159 1.76 5.18 13.97
N VAL A 160 1.75 6.48 14.29
CA VAL A 160 0.90 7.08 15.33
C VAL A 160 -0.30 7.83 14.77
N ALA A 161 -0.22 8.30 13.53
CA ALA A 161 -1.35 8.88 12.82
C ALA A 161 -1.17 8.72 11.31
N LYS A 162 -2.29 8.75 10.58
CA LYS A 162 -2.32 8.85 9.12
C LYS A 162 -3.50 9.71 8.69
N TYR A 163 -3.36 10.34 7.55
CA TYR A 163 -4.39 11.13 6.90
C TYR A 163 -4.52 10.71 5.44
N ARG A 164 -5.74 10.74 4.91
CA ARG A 164 -6.00 10.59 3.47
C ARG A 164 -7.28 11.31 3.08
N ASP A 165 -7.23 11.97 1.94
CA ASP A 165 -8.37 12.66 1.34
C ASP A 165 -8.15 12.75 -0.18
N ASN A 166 -9.14 12.37 -0.98
CA ASN A 166 -9.05 12.39 -2.43
C ASN A 166 -9.71 13.61 -3.09
N GLU A 167 -10.29 14.51 -2.29
CA GLU A 167 -10.93 15.75 -2.75
C GLU A 167 -10.19 17.00 -2.31
N ILE A 168 -9.26 16.87 -1.35
CA ILE A 168 -8.51 18.01 -0.82
C ILE A 168 -7.66 18.65 -1.92
N LYS A 169 -7.80 19.96 -2.04
CA LYS A 169 -7.02 20.73 -3.03
C LYS A 169 -5.59 20.94 -2.56
N PRO A 170 -4.59 20.90 -3.46
CA PRO A 170 -3.18 21.11 -3.13
C PRO A 170 -2.88 22.44 -2.43
N LEU A 171 -3.69 23.48 -2.65
CA LEU A 171 -3.55 24.78 -1.97
C LEU A 171 -3.98 24.75 -0.50
N ILE A 172 -4.87 23.84 -0.11
CA ILE A 172 -5.40 23.74 1.26
C ILE A 172 -4.58 22.73 2.08
N PHE A 173 -4.04 21.72 1.41
CA PHE A 173 -3.35 20.61 2.05
C PHE A 173 -2.15 21.04 2.93
N PRO A 174 -1.32 22.05 2.55
CA PRO A 174 -0.23 22.55 3.40
C PRO A 174 -0.68 22.99 4.80
N SER A 175 -1.81 23.67 4.92
CA SER A 175 -2.33 24.12 6.22
C SER A 175 -2.72 22.95 7.12
N ILE A 176 -3.21 21.84 6.57
CA ILE A 176 -3.52 20.62 7.34
C ILE A 176 -2.22 19.94 7.77
N ILE A 177 -1.25 19.81 6.86
CA ILE A 177 0.07 19.23 7.16
C ILE A 177 0.73 19.99 8.30
N GLU A 178 0.84 21.33 8.18
CA GLU A 178 1.46 22.20 9.15
C GLU A 178 0.80 22.08 10.52
N LYS A 179 -0.53 22.21 10.58
CA LYS A 179 -1.30 22.11 11.82
C LYS A 179 -1.05 20.79 12.54
N ILE A 180 -1.08 19.68 11.81
CA ILE A 180 -0.89 18.35 12.41
C ILE A 180 0.57 18.11 12.77
N ALA A 181 1.52 18.52 11.93
CA ALA A 181 2.94 18.39 12.22
C ALA A 181 3.36 19.19 13.48
N LYS A 182 2.81 20.38 13.70
CA LYS A 182 3.01 21.17 14.94
C LYS A 182 2.45 20.45 16.17
N VAL A 183 1.31 19.82 16.07
CA VAL A 183 0.73 19.00 17.17
C VAL A 183 1.67 17.85 17.53
N TYR A 184 2.33 17.23 16.55
CA TYR A 184 3.31 16.17 16.75
C TYR A 184 4.74 16.71 16.91
N ASN A 185 4.94 17.66 17.84
CA ASN A 185 6.22 18.24 18.25
C ASN A 185 7.05 18.82 17.09
N ASN A 186 6.42 19.50 16.12
CA ASN A 186 7.05 19.95 14.89
C ASN A 186 7.71 18.78 14.12
N ALA A 187 6.94 17.78 13.77
CA ALA A 187 7.41 16.59 13.08
C ALA A 187 8.30 16.92 11.87
N PHE A 188 9.38 16.18 11.67
CA PHE A 188 10.25 16.32 10.50
C PHE A 188 9.52 15.82 9.24
N ILE A 189 9.33 16.72 8.26
CA ILE A 189 8.49 16.44 7.08
C ILE A 189 9.33 16.03 5.90
N LEU A 190 8.99 14.88 5.30
CA LEU A 190 9.43 14.44 3.98
C LEU A 190 8.25 14.46 3.00
N ILE A 191 8.34 15.29 1.96
CA ILE A 191 7.34 15.39 0.90
C ILE A 191 7.87 14.75 -0.38
N GLU A 192 7.03 13.92 -1.04
CA GLU A 192 7.25 13.54 -2.42
C GLU A 192 6.91 14.74 -3.32
N ILE A 193 7.91 15.22 -4.07
CA ILE A 193 7.80 16.44 -4.90
C ILE A 193 7.51 16.17 -6.37
N ASN A 194 7.05 15.00 -6.70
CA ASN A 194 6.56 14.72 -8.04
C ASN A 194 5.25 15.48 -8.27
N ASP A 195 4.98 15.86 -9.52
CA ASP A 195 3.78 16.60 -9.91
C ASP A 195 3.52 17.85 -9.03
N LEU A 196 2.44 17.88 -8.26
CA LEU A 196 2.05 19.02 -7.41
C LEU A 196 2.74 19.06 -6.04
N GLY A 197 3.50 18.01 -5.69
CA GLY A 197 4.19 17.95 -4.41
C GLY A 197 5.18 19.11 -4.18
N GLN A 198 5.84 19.60 -5.23
CA GLN A 198 6.72 20.77 -5.14
C GLN A 198 5.95 22.02 -4.68
N GLN A 199 4.76 22.27 -5.23
CA GLN A 199 3.93 23.42 -4.84
C GLN A 199 3.53 23.35 -3.36
N VAL A 200 3.18 22.15 -2.87
CA VAL A 200 2.84 21.94 -1.45
C VAL A 200 4.05 22.16 -0.57
N ALA A 201 5.24 21.68 -0.97
CA ALA A 201 6.49 21.89 -0.26
C ALA A 201 6.87 23.38 -0.17
N ASP A 202 6.75 24.11 -1.29
CA ASP A 202 7.05 25.54 -1.36
C ASP A 202 6.09 26.35 -0.48
N ASN A 203 4.78 26.04 -0.49
CA ASN A 203 3.81 26.69 0.38
C ASN A 203 4.10 26.43 1.87
N LEU A 204 4.48 25.20 2.24
CA LEU A 204 4.86 24.90 3.62
C LEU A 204 6.06 25.72 4.07
N GLN A 205 7.12 25.81 3.25
CA GLN A 205 8.35 26.49 3.62
C GLN A 205 8.22 28.01 3.56
N PHE A 206 7.64 28.54 2.47
CA PHE A 206 7.71 30.00 2.21
C PHE A 206 6.47 30.76 2.66
N GLU A 207 5.27 30.13 2.64
CA GLU A 207 4.04 30.79 3.06
C GLU A 207 3.69 30.50 4.53
N LEU A 208 3.93 29.26 5.00
CA LEU A 208 3.61 28.84 6.36
C LEU A 208 4.84 28.81 7.28
N GLU A 209 6.03 29.14 6.76
CA GLU A 209 7.31 29.22 7.49
C GLU A 209 7.60 27.95 8.30
N TYR A 210 7.30 26.78 7.72
CA TYR A 210 7.57 25.50 8.37
C TYR A 210 8.99 25.02 8.03
N ASP A 211 9.93 25.19 8.97
CA ASP A 211 11.36 24.99 8.71
C ASP A 211 11.84 23.53 8.83
N ASN A 212 11.10 22.66 9.56
CA ASN A 212 11.54 21.29 9.84
C ASN A 212 11.20 20.33 8.69
N MET A 213 11.76 20.61 7.52
CA MET A 213 11.53 19.87 6.28
C MET A 213 12.81 19.23 5.75
N MET A 214 12.65 18.05 5.12
CA MET A 214 13.74 17.38 4.45
C MET A 214 14.15 18.12 3.18
N MET A 215 15.44 18.38 3.06
CA MET A 215 16.07 18.92 1.85
C MET A 215 16.97 17.88 1.21
N VAL A 216 16.98 17.85 -0.11
CA VAL A 216 17.79 16.95 -0.92
C VAL A 216 18.68 17.78 -1.84
N THR A 217 19.98 17.48 -1.83
CA THR A 217 20.92 18.09 -2.75
C THR A 217 21.00 17.28 -4.02
N GLN A 218 20.78 17.90 -5.18
CA GLN A 218 21.04 17.27 -6.48
C GLN A 218 22.53 17.41 -6.85
N ARG A 219 23.25 16.31 -6.91
CA ARG A 219 24.60 16.26 -7.46
C ARG A 219 24.58 15.64 -8.86
N GLY A 220 24.44 16.48 -9.90
CA GLY A 220 24.65 16.11 -11.30
C GLY A 220 24.12 14.71 -11.69
N ARG A 221 24.95 13.88 -12.34
CA ARG A 221 24.62 12.50 -12.74
C ARG A 221 24.60 11.49 -11.58
N SER A 222 25.08 11.85 -10.41
CA SER A 222 25.23 10.93 -9.26
C SER A 222 23.97 10.75 -8.42
N GLY A 223 22.85 11.36 -8.80
CA GLY A 223 21.58 11.21 -8.10
C GLY A 223 21.39 12.17 -6.93
N GLN A 224 20.37 11.90 -6.12
CA GLN A 224 19.99 12.72 -4.97
C GLN A 224 20.79 12.30 -3.74
N VAL A 225 21.33 13.26 -3.01
CA VAL A 225 21.99 13.04 -1.72
C VAL A 225 21.08 13.57 -0.63
N LEU A 226 20.68 12.72 0.30
CA LEU A 226 19.95 13.10 1.49
C LEU A 226 20.89 13.89 2.41
N GLY A 227 20.57 15.14 2.63
CA GLY A 227 21.35 16.01 3.52
C GLY A 227 20.40 16.91 4.29
N GLY A 228 20.38 16.79 5.61
CA GLY A 228 19.80 17.81 6.47
C GLY A 228 20.77 18.97 6.59
N GLY A 229 20.40 20.15 6.10
CA GLY A 229 21.25 21.31 6.29
C GLY A 229 20.77 22.53 5.50
N PHE A 230 20.68 23.63 6.20
CA PHE A 230 20.35 24.93 5.65
C PHE A 230 21.32 25.34 4.54
N SER A 231 20.74 25.79 3.42
CA SER A 231 21.39 26.68 2.47
C SER A 231 22.71 26.24 1.84
N GLY A 232 22.59 25.33 0.85
CA GLY A 232 23.60 25.20 -0.20
C GLY A 232 22.98 25.44 -1.58
N ARG A 233 23.68 26.03 -2.55
CA ARG A 233 23.22 26.13 -3.95
C ARG A 233 22.84 24.73 -4.46
N GLY A 234 21.56 24.54 -4.82
CA GLY A 234 21.06 23.29 -5.39
C GLY A 234 20.30 22.38 -4.40
N ASN A 235 19.96 22.86 -3.20
CA ASN A 235 19.07 22.14 -2.30
C ASN A 235 17.62 22.28 -2.80
N GLN A 236 16.91 21.16 -2.85
CA GLN A 236 15.50 21.06 -3.21
C GLN A 236 14.72 20.57 -2.00
N LEU A 237 13.60 21.20 -1.69
CA LEU A 237 12.67 20.71 -0.68
C LEU A 237 12.08 19.39 -1.10
N GLY A 238 12.04 18.44 -0.18
CA GLY A 238 11.43 17.13 -0.41
C GLY A 238 12.24 16.18 -1.30
N LEU A 239 11.66 15.08 -1.65
CA LEU A 239 12.29 13.99 -2.40
C LEU A 239 11.55 13.74 -3.73
N ARG A 240 12.28 13.78 -4.84
CA ARG A 240 11.75 13.32 -6.12
C ARG A 240 11.79 11.80 -6.18
N MET A 241 10.61 11.18 -6.26
CA MET A 241 10.52 9.74 -6.40
C MET A 241 10.82 9.32 -7.84
N THR A 242 11.90 8.55 -8.00
CA THR A 242 12.33 7.93 -9.25
C THR A 242 12.31 6.42 -9.10
N LYS A 243 12.46 5.67 -10.20
CA LYS A 243 12.61 4.21 -10.14
C LYS A 243 13.78 3.80 -9.22
N GLY A 244 14.87 4.57 -9.22
CA GLY A 244 16.04 4.33 -8.37
C GLY A 244 15.77 4.59 -6.89
N THR A 245 15.21 5.75 -6.54
CA THR A 245 14.88 6.09 -5.15
C THR A 245 13.82 5.15 -4.59
N LYS A 246 12.80 4.78 -5.38
CA LYS A 246 11.79 3.79 -5.00
C LYS A 246 12.42 2.43 -4.71
N LYS A 247 13.33 1.95 -5.58
CA LYS A 247 14.03 0.68 -5.37
C LYS A 247 14.87 0.68 -4.10
N ILE A 248 15.60 1.76 -3.82
CA ILE A 248 16.41 1.90 -2.60
C ILE A 248 15.49 1.91 -1.36
N GLY A 249 14.44 2.73 -1.36
CA GLY A 249 13.50 2.80 -0.24
C GLY A 249 12.81 1.47 0.06
N THR A 250 12.33 0.77 -0.98
CA THR A 250 11.69 -0.55 -0.82
C THR A 250 12.68 -1.62 -0.35
N SER A 251 13.94 -1.57 -0.81
CA SER A 251 14.99 -2.48 -0.36
C SER A 251 15.32 -2.28 1.12
N ASN A 252 15.44 -1.03 1.55
CA ASN A 252 15.67 -0.69 2.97
C ASN A 252 14.49 -1.12 3.84
N LEU A 253 13.25 -0.86 3.42
CA LEU A 253 12.06 -1.30 4.16
C LEU A 253 11.99 -2.83 4.31
N LYS A 254 12.46 -3.57 3.31
CA LYS A 254 12.48 -5.04 3.36
C LYS A 254 13.54 -5.59 4.32
N SER A 255 14.59 -4.81 4.62
CA SER A 255 15.70 -5.19 5.52
C SER A 255 15.40 -4.86 7.00
N LEU A 256 14.38 -4.07 7.28
CA LEU A 256 13.87 -3.79 8.63
C LEU A 256 12.97 -4.93 9.14
#